data_dedf0cefb7f083ddb039fc0de4ff414a
#
_entry.id   dedf0cefb7f083ddb039fc0de4ff414a
#
_cell.length_a   1.000
_cell.length_b   1.000
_cell.length_c   1.000
_cell.angle_alpha   90.00
_cell.angle_beta   90.00
_cell.angle_gamma   90.00
#
_symmetry.space_group_name_H-M   'P 1'
#
loop_
_entity.id
_entity.type
_entity.pdbx_description
1 polymer ?
#
loop_
_entity_poly.entity_id
_entity_poly.type
_entity_poly.pdbx_seq_one_letter_code
_entity_poly.pdbx_strand_id
1 'polypeptide(L)'
;MQYGLDKTDAALWQFINALKNAGIYDQTLIIVTSKHGQSPINKAKLVKPGHFADLVCTVSNFATTEGASIITNAGNNCPEGPCGWVQDDDIGLIWLPDQSKTKLVADYLNQNAPALFIDEVMSGEELKLKFRDPLTDSRTPDIIVQPVYGTIYTGSTKTKIAEHGGFSFGDTNVGLIVSNPALGQKVVKTPVLTSQVAATILKALGIDPSELESVRKEGITVLPFLFDQDGLEDE
;
A
#
# COMPACT_ATOMS: atom_id res chain seq x y z
N MET A 1 14.39 14.59 8.31
CA MET A 1 13.01 14.86 7.87
C MET A 1 12.79 16.35 7.59
N GLN A 2 13.03 17.27 8.52
CA GLN A 2 12.79 18.71 8.33
C GLN A 2 13.43 19.28 7.06
N TYR A 3 14.70 19.01 6.79
CA TYR A 3 15.37 19.43 5.56
C TYR A 3 14.64 19.02 4.27
N GLY A 4 14.11 17.80 4.22
CA GLY A 4 13.32 17.32 3.06
C GLY A 4 12.03 18.10 2.89
N LEU A 5 11.31 18.35 3.99
CA LEU A 5 10.10 19.16 3.98
C LEU A 5 10.39 20.60 3.52
N ASP A 6 11.43 21.24 4.04
CA ASP A 6 11.81 22.60 3.65
C ASP A 6 12.15 22.70 2.16
N LYS A 7 12.81 21.68 1.60
CA LYS A 7 13.11 21.62 0.15
C LYS A 7 11.87 21.41 -0.69
N THR A 8 10.96 20.56 -0.25
CA THR A 8 9.68 20.31 -0.95
C THR A 8 8.80 21.55 -0.90
N ASP A 9 8.70 22.21 0.24
CA ASP A 9 7.96 23.47 0.39
C ASP A 9 8.52 24.57 -0.53
N ALA A 10 9.84 24.75 -0.54
CA ALA A 10 10.49 25.72 -1.41
C ALA A 10 10.24 25.43 -2.91
N ALA A 11 10.23 24.16 -3.32
CA ALA A 11 9.93 23.78 -4.69
C ALA A 11 8.46 24.03 -5.05
N LEU A 12 7.54 23.70 -4.15
CA LEU A 12 6.12 23.98 -4.31
C LEU A 12 5.85 25.48 -4.44
N TRP A 13 6.55 26.28 -3.63
CA TRP A 13 6.47 27.74 -3.71
C TRP A 13 6.93 28.30 -5.06
N GLN A 14 8.02 27.75 -5.63
CA GLN A 14 8.47 28.13 -6.97
C GLN A 14 7.41 27.80 -8.03
N PHE A 15 6.78 26.61 -7.92
CA PHE A 15 5.70 26.19 -8.80
C PHE A 15 4.49 27.14 -8.71
N ILE A 16 4.05 27.48 -7.50
CA ILE A 16 2.95 28.44 -7.28
C ILE A 16 3.28 29.81 -7.88
N ASN A 17 4.52 30.31 -7.72
CA ASN A 17 4.93 31.57 -8.30
C ASN A 17 4.92 31.52 -9.85
N ALA A 18 5.32 30.41 -10.45
CA ALA A 18 5.24 30.25 -11.90
C ALA A 18 3.79 30.33 -12.41
N LEU A 19 2.85 29.69 -11.70
CA LEU A 19 1.41 29.77 -12.02
C LEU A 19 0.87 31.20 -11.88
N LYS A 20 1.28 31.92 -10.83
CA LYS A 20 0.90 33.34 -10.63
C LYS A 20 1.44 34.22 -11.73
N ASN A 21 2.71 34.06 -12.11
CA ASN A 21 3.35 34.81 -13.18
C ASN A 21 2.72 34.54 -14.56
N ALA A 22 2.22 33.30 -14.75
CA ALA A 22 1.48 32.92 -15.96
C ALA A 22 0.02 33.40 -15.94
N GLY A 23 -0.49 33.94 -14.85
CA GLY A 23 -1.87 34.40 -14.70
C GLY A 23 -2.92 33.28 -14.66
N ILE A 24 -2.52 32.04 -14.34
CA ILE A 24 -3.39 30.87 -14.30
C ILE A 24 -3.57 30.27 -12.91
N TYR A 25 -3.00 30.89 -11.86
CA TYR A 25 -3.06 30.35 -10.51
C TYR A 25 -4.50 30.17 -10.00
N ASP A 26 -5.37 31.16 -10.25
CA ASP A 26 -6.77 31.12 -9.79
C ASP A 26 -7.60 30.04 -10.49
N GLN A 27 -7.15 29.58 -11.66
CA GLN A 27 -7.77 28.52 -12.44
C GLN A 27 -7.13 27.15 -12.21
N THR A 28 -6.15 27.06 -11.30
CA THR A 28 -5.40 25.83 -11.06
C THR A 28 -5.79 25.21 -9.73
N LEU A 29 -6.26 23.95 -9.77
CA LEU A 29 -6.39 23.11 -8.59
C LEU A 29 -5.08 22.40 -8.33
N ILE A 30 -4.48 22.61 -7.16
CA ILE A 30 -3.24 21.96 -6.75
C ILE A 30 -3.60 20.86 -5.76
N ILE A 31 -3.19 19.62 -6.05
CA ILE A 31 -3.35 18.46 -5.16
C ILE A 31 -1.96 17.96 -4.79
N VAL A 32 -1.67 17.95 -3.50
CA VAL A 32 -0.41 17.40 -2.94
C VAL A 32 -0.75 16.17 -2.12
N THR A 33 -0.23 15.02 -2.52
CA THR A 33 -0.44 13.76 -1.84
C THR A 33 0.70 12.79 -2.11
N SER A 34 0.63 11.60 -1.53
CA SER A 34 1.53 10.48 -1.81
C SER A 34 0.71 9.25 -2.21
N LYS A 35 1.25 8.40 -3.07
CA LYS A 35 0.57 7.15 -3.46
C LYS A 35 0.55 6.11 -2.32
N HIS A 36 1.52 6.16 -1.42
CA HIS A 36 1.67 5.33 -0.22
C HIS A 36 2.51 6.07 0.81
N GLY A 37 2.44 5.61 2.05
CA GLY A 37 3.37 6.01 3.09
C GLY A 37 4.65 5.16 3.08
N GLN A 38 5.42 5.23 4.16
CA GLN A 38 6.60 4.38 4.39
C GLN A 38 6.77 4.08 5.88
N SER A 39 7.18 2.87 6.21
CA SER A 39 7.50 2.44 7.58
C SER A 39 8.73 1.53 7.66
N PRO A 40 9.34 1.41 8.87
CA PRO A 40 9.32 2.38 9.93
C PRO A 40 10.24 3.56 9.59
N ILE A 41 9.85 4.79 9.89
CA ILE A 41 10.74 5.95 9.76
C ILE A 41 11.73 6.00 10.94
N ASN A 42 11.38 5.36 12.05
CA ASN A 42 12.19 5.33 13.25
C ASN A 42 13.20 4.17 13.22
N LYS A 43 14.47 4.50 13.01
CA LYS A 43 15.57 3.52 12.98
C LYS A 43 15.69 2.65 14.24
N ALA A 44 15.25 3.13 15.39
CA ALA A 44 15.29 2.34 16.63
C ALA A 44 14.26 1.19 16.65
N LYS A 45 13.27 1.24 15.79
CA LYS A 45 12.27 0.18 15.62
C LYS A 45 12.54 -0.71 14.42
N LEU A 46 13.56 -0.40 13.63
CA LEU A 46 13.85 -1.11 12.39
C LEU A 46 14.45 -2.49 12.67
N VAL A 47 13.82 -3.52 12.14
CA VAL A 47 14.28 -4.90 12.14
C VAL A 47 14.42 -5.37 10.69
N LYS A 48 15.55 -5.96 10.33
CA LYS A 48 15.82 -6.54 9.01
C LYS A 48 16.29 -7.99 9.19
N PRO A 49 15.33 -8.93 9.28
CA PRO A 49 15.64 -10.30 9.63
C PRO A 49 16.17 -11.15 8.48
N GLY A 50 16.08 -10.70 7.25
CA GLY A 50 16.32 -11.43 6.02
C GLY A 50 15.11 -11.38 5.10
N HIS A 51 15.19 -12.00 3.92
CA HIS A 51 14.04 -12.17 3.06
C HIS A 51 13.04 -13.17 3.66
N PHE A 52 11.76 -12.94 3.45
CA PHE A 52 10.71 -13.74 4.07
C PHE A 52 10.81 -15.23 3.72
N ALA A 53 11.06 -15.53 2.45
CA ALA A 53 11.23 -16.92 2.01
C ALA A 53 12.42 -17.62 2.65
N ASP A 54 13.55 -16.90 2.84
CA ASP A 54 14.73 -17.44 3.53
C ASP A 54 14.42 -17.74 5.01
N LEU A 55 13.67 -16.84 5.67
CA LEU A 55 13.25 -17.04 7.06
C LEU A 55 12.37 -18.29 7.19
N VAL A 56 11.38 -18.45 6.31
CA VAL A 56 10.50 -19.62 6.30
C VAL A 56 11.32 -20.90 6.15
N CYS A 57 12.35 -20.91 5.30
CA CYS A 57 13.24 -22.05 5.15
C CYS A 57 14.07 -22.35 6.39
N THR A 58 14.47 -21.33 7.14
CA THR A 58 15.35 -21.49 8.31
C THR A 58 14.62 -21.87 9.59
N VAL A 59 13.34 -21.48 9.73
CA VAL A 59 12.55 -21.74 10.94
C VAL A 59 12.23 -23.21 11.12
N SER A 60 12.67 -24.10 10.26
CA SER A 60 12.69 -25.53 10.51
C SER A 60 11.95 -26.44 9.55
N ASN A 61 12.18 -27.69 9.68
CA ASN A 61 11.38 -28.89 9.30
C ASN A 61 10.10 -28.65 8.44
N PHE A 62 9.89 -27.42 8.00
CA PHE A 62 8.86 -27.04 7.03
C PHE A 62 9.06 -27.85 5.76
N ALA A 63 10.31 -28.06 5.34
CA ALA A 63 10.67 -28.88 4.20
C ALA A 63 10.27 -30.36 4.33
N THR A 64 10.02 -30.84 5.54
CA THR A 64 9.62 -32.24 5.81
C THR A 64 8.13 -32.42 6.08
N THR A 65 7.37 -31.33 6.21
CA THR A 65 5.91 -31.36 6.34
C THR A 65 5.25 -31.15 4.98
N GLU A 66 4.06 -31.69 4.77
CA GLU A 66 3.31 -31.59 3.51
C GLU A 66 3.09 -30.16 2.98
N GLY A 67 3.34 -29.16 3.81
CA GLY A 67 3.25 -27.74 3.45
C GLY A 67 4.55 -27.10 2.95
N ALA A 68 5.66 -27.80 3.04
CA ALA A 68 6.99 -27.20 2.87
C ALA A 68 7.45 -26.99 1.44
N SER A 69 6.95 -27.79 0.53
CA SER A 69 7.27 -27.63 -0.90
C SER A 69 6.70 -26.38 -1.54
N ILE A 70 6.15 -25.45 -0.74
CA ILE A 70 5.21 -24.46 -1.22
C ILE A 70 5.79 -23.05 -1.24
N ILE A 71 6.78 -22.74 -0.43
CA ILE A 71 7.35 -21.39 -0.37
C ILE A 71 8.83 -21.48 -0.72
N THR A 72 9.14 -21.57 -2.00
CA THR A 72 10.49 -21.29 -2.43
C THR A 72 10.46 -20.22 -3.49
N ASN A 73 11.21 -19.20 -3.27
CA ASN A 73 11.38 -18.12 -4.22
C ASN A 73 12.49 -18.52 -5.22
N ALA A 74 12.30 -18.21 -6.47
CA ALA A 74 13.34 -18.32 -7.47
C ALA A 74 14.56 -17.49 -7.04
N GLY A 75 15.64 -18.16 -6.62
CA GLY A 75 16.88 -17.53 -6.15
C GLY A 75 17.19 -17.70 -4.67
N ASN A 76 16.33 -18.33 -3.90
CA ASN A 76 16.57 -18.63 -2.49
C ASN A 76 16.99 -20.08 -2.28
N ASN A 77 17.76 -20.31 -1.22
CA ASN A 77 18.38 -21.61 -0.90
C ASN A 77 17.42 -22.63 -0.26
N CYS A 78 16.13 -22.56 -0.52
CA CYS A 78 15.19 -23.57 -0.05
C CYS A 78 15.41 -24.88 -0.84
N PRO A 79 15.52 -26.01 -0.15
CA PRO A 79 15.70 -27.28 -0.82
C PRO A 79 14.43 -27.74 -1.52
N GLU A 80 14.59 -28.21 -2.73
CA GLU A 80 13.76 -29.01 -3.61
C GLU A 80 12.21 -28.99 -3.48
N GLY A 81 11.53 -28.50 -4.52
CA GLY A 81 10.08 -28.64 -4.74
C GLY A 81 9.53 -27.57 -5.69
N PRO A 82 8.29 -27.73 -6.19
CA PRO A 82 7.64 -26.68 -6.94
C PRO A 82 7.41 -25.46 -6.03
N CYS A 83 7.94 -24.35 -6.46
CA CYS A 83 7.97 -23.13 -5.69
C CYS A 83 6.74 -22.26 -6.01
N GLY A 84 6.16 -21.68 -4.99
CA GLY A 84 5.28 -20.54 -5.15
C GLY A 84 6.09 -19.27 -5.46
N TRP A 85 5.40 -18.19 -5.68
CA TRP A 85 5.98 -16.87 -5.78
C TRP A 85 5.87 -16.17 -4.43
N VAL A 86 6.96 -15.58 -3.96
CA VAL A 86 6.98 -14.71 -2.78
C VAL A 86 7.58 -13.38 -3.15
N GLN A 87 6.86 -12.32 -2.85
CA GLN A 87 7.37 -10.95 -2.91
C GLN A 87 7.35 -10.35 -1.52
N ASP A 88 8.43 -9.72 -1.12
CA ASP A 88 8.59 -9.20 0.22
C ASP A 88 9.22 -7.78 0.26
N ASP A 89 8.78 -7.02 1.24
CA ASP A 89 9.34 -5.76 1.73
C ASP A 89 8.87 -5.57 3.20
N ASP A 90 8.03 -4.57 3.50
CA ASP A 90 7.27 -4.50 4.77
C ASP A 90 5.91 -5.23 4.68
N ILE A 91 5.85 -6.18 3.80
CA ILE A 91 4.76 -7.11 3.56
C ILE A 91 5.33 -8.41 2.99
N GLY A 92 4.63 -9.52 3.15
CA GLY A 92 4.90 -10.76 2.42
C GLY A 92 3.68 -11.12 1.56
N LEU A 93 3.86 -11.24 0.25
CA LEU A 93 2.84 -11.65 -0.69
C LEU A 93 3.18 -13.04 -1.21
N ILE A 94 2.29 -14.01 -1.07
CA ILE A 94 2.55 -15.41 -1.37
C ILE A 94 1.52 -15.94 -2.36
N TRP A 95 1.99 -16.46 -3.48
CA TRP A 95 1.21 -17.22 -4.45
C TRP A 95 1.63 -18.69 -4.39
N LEU A 96 0.67 -19.58 -4.20
CA LEU A 96 0.91 -21.01 -4.04
C LEU A 96 0.74 -21.74 -5.38
N PRO A 97 1.59 -22.72 -5.69
CA PRO A 97 1.41 -23.57 -6.88
C PRO A 97 0.19 -24.48 -6.73
N ASP A 98 -0.22 -24.80 -5.51
CA ASP A 98 -1.43 -25.55 -5.16
C ASP A 98 -2.24 -24.77 -4.13
N GLN A 99 -3.27 -24.07 -4.61
CA GLN A 99 -4.14 -23.24 -3.78
C GLN A 99 -4.95 -24.05 -2.75
N SER A 100 -5.11 -25.37 -2.95
CA SER A 100 -5.77 -26.22 -1.95
C SER A 100 -5.01 -26.29 -0.62
N LYS A 101 -3.74 -25.89 -0.62
CA LYS A 101 -2.86 -25.86 0.55
C LYS A 101 -2.88 -24.52 1.29
N THR A 102 -3.63 -23.52 0.83
CA THR A 102 -3.63 -22.16 1.42
C THR A 102 -3.85 -22.20 2.93
N LYS A 103 -4.88 -22.93 3.38
CA LYS A 103 -5.15 -23.03 4.83
C LYS A 103 -3.99 -23.69 5.59
N LEU A 104 -3.41 -24.75 5.06
CA LEU A 104 -2.29 -25.43 5.70
C LEU A 104 -1.08 -24.50 5.89
N VAL A 105 -0.78 -23.72 4.85
CA VAL A 105 0.34 -22.75 4.88
C VAL A 105 0.03 -21.61 5.83
N ALA A 106 -1.17 -21.04 5.80
CA ALA A 106 -1.59 -19.98 6.71
C ALA A 106 -1.54 -20.42 8.18
N ASP A 107 -2.02 -21.64 8.49
CA ASP A 107 -1.95 -22.21 9.85
C ASP A 107 -0.48 -22.35 10.30
N TYR A 108 0.42 -22.81 9.42
CA TYR A 108 1.85 -22.91 9.71
C TYR A 108 2.48 -21.54 9.99
N LEU A 109 2.19 -20.54 9.15
CA LEU A 109 2.71 -19.18 9.33
C LEU A 109 2.26 -18.59 10.66
N ASN A 110 0.98 -18.76 11.02
CA ASN A 110 0.43 -18.32 12.29
C ASN A 110 1.10 -19.01 13.49
N GLN A 111 1.37 -20.32 13.39
CA GLN A 111 2.05 -21.07 14.46
C GLN A 111 3.49 -20.61 14.69
N ASN A 112 4.14 -20.11 13.64
CA ASN A 112 5.52 -19.66 13.68
C ASN A 112 5.67 -18.13 13.62
N ALA A 113 4.57 -17.39 13.80
CA ALA A 113 4.51 -15.93 13.64
C ALA A 113 5.63 -15.18 14.40
N PRO A 114 5.94 -15.50 15.67
CA PRO A 114 7.03 -14.80 16.38
C PRO A 114 8.40 -14.99 15.73
N ALA A 115 8.72 -16.20 15.26
CA ALA A 115 10.00 -16.51 14.64
C ALA A 115 10.13 -15.91 13.24
N LEU A 116 9.01 -15.68 12.57
CA LEU A 116 8.92 -15.08 11.24
C LEU A 116 8.65 -13.58 11.28
N PHE A 117 8.60 -12.96 12.46
CA PHE A 117 8.28 -11.54 12.64
C PHE A 117 6.90 -11.15 12.06
N ILE A 118 5.92 -12.05 12.12
CA ILE A 118 4.58 -11.87 11.59
C ILE A 118 3.68 -11.27 12.69
N ASP A 119 2.88 -10.27 12.32
CA ASP A 119 1.78 -9.71 13.11
C ASP A 119 0.44 -10.32 12.70
N GLU A 120 0.19 -10.41 11.37
CA GLU A 120 -1.07 -10.91 10.83
C GLU A 120 -0.84 -11.76 9.56
N VAL A 121 -1.61 -12.81 9.42
CA VAL A 121 -1.67 -13.65 8.20
C VAL A 121 -3.09 -13.60 7.65
N MET A 122 -3.26 -12.98 6.50
CA MET A 122 -4.54 -12.87 5.79
C MET A 122 -4.64 -13.92 4.68
N SER A 123 -5.73 -14.67 4.64
CA SER A 123 -5.98 -15.69 3.60
C SER A 123 -7.47 -15.97 3.42
N GLY A 124 -7.85 -16.64 2.31
CA GLY A 124 -9.23 -17.07 2.07
C GLY A 124 -10.24 -15.92 2.05
N GLU A 125 -11.33 -16.04 2.82
CA GLU A 125 -12.42 -15.04 2.83
C GLU A 125 -11.98 -13.65 3.31
N GLU A 126 -10.96 -13.58 4.14
CA GLU A 126 -10.43 -12.33 4.67
C GLU A 126 -9.81 -11.46 3.56
N LEU A 127 -9.14 -12.07 2.59
CA LEU A 127 -8.61 -11.37 1.42
C LEU A 127 -9.71 -10.76 0.56
N LYS A 128 -10.86 -11.43 0.46
CA LYS A 128 -12.00 -10.97 -0.34
C LYS A 128 -12.62 -9.68 0.17
N LEU A 129 -12.35 -9.29 1.41
CA LEU A 129 -12.80 -8.00 1.96
C LEU A 129 -12.09 -6.80 1.32
N LYS A 130 -10.90 -7.01 0.74
CA LYS A 130 -10.06 -5.96 0.16
C LYS A 130 -9.67 -6.21 -1.29
N PHE A 131 -9.64 -7.46 -1.72
CA PHE A 131 -9.13 -7.91 -3.01
C PHE A 131 -10.15 -8.82 -3.72
N ARG A 132 -9.88 -9.12 -4.98
CA ARG A 132 -10.63 -10.16 -5.68
C ARG A 132 -10.23 -11.53 -5.14
N ASP A 133 -11.14 -12.49 -5.33
CA ASP A 133 -10.90 -13.87 -4.93
C ASP A 133 -9.64 -14.43 -5.61
N PRO A 134 -8.60 -14.86 -4.87
CA PRO A 134 -7.39 -15.43 -5.45
C PRO A 134 -7.64 -16.67 -6.32
N LEU A 135 -8.72 -17.40 -6.08
CA LEU A 135 -9.11 -18.53 -6.94
C LEU A 135 -9.56 -18.12 -8.35
N THR A 136 -9.92 -16.86 -8.54
CA THR A 136 -10.43 -16.34 -9.82
C THR A 136 -9.60 -15.18 -10.39
N ASP A 137 -8.73 -14.58 -9.60
CA ASP A 137 -7.82 -13.50 -10.02
C ASP A 137 -6.40 -13.80 -9.58
N SER A 138 -5.58 -14.29 -10.50
CA SER A 138 -4.17 -14.66 -10.25
C SER A 138 -3.27 -13.49 -9.83
N ARG A 139 -3.75 -12.25 -9.87
CA ARG A 139 -3.01 -11.08 -9.36
C ARG A 139 -3.15 -10.96 -7.85
N THR A 140 -4.20 -11.52 -7.27
CA THR A 140 -4.37 -11.58 -5.82
C THR A 140 -3.52 -12.71 -5.25
N PRO A 141 -2.65 -12.46 -4.26
CA PRO A 141 -1.91 -13.53 -3.60
C PRO A 141 -2.86 -14.45 -2.81
N ASP A 142 -2.46 -15.69 -2.62
CA ASP A 142 -3.22 -16.67 -1.82
C ASP A 142 -3.13 -16.37 -0.32
N ILE A 143 -1.99 -15.78 0.08
CA ILE A 143 -1.72 -15.38 1.46
C ILE A 143 -0.99 -14.04 1.44
N ILE A 144 -1.40 -13.14 2.34
CA ILE A 144 -0.69 -11.92 2.64
C ILE A 144 -0.23 -11.96 4.09
N VAL A 145 1.04 -11.63 4.31
CA VAL A 145 1.65 -11.56 5.63
C VAL A 145 1.96 -10.12 5.96
N GLN A 146 1.34 -9.57 7.01
CA GLN A 146 1.72 -8.30 7.59
C GLN A 146 2.79 -8.55 8.66
N PRO A 147 4.00 -8.01 8.54
CA PRO A 147 5.01 -8.14 9.57
C PRO A 147 4.72 -7.24 10.78
N VAL A 148 5.34 -7.59 11.91
CA VAL A 148 5.37 -6.71 13.09
C VAL A 148 5.94 -5.35 12.71
N TYR A 149 5.28 -4.29 13.18
CA TYR A 149 5.68 -2.91 12.86
C TYR A 149 7.17 -2.66 13.09
N GLY A 150 7.83 -2.22 12.06
CA GLY A 150 9.27 -1.97 12.06
C GLY A 150 10.09 -3.04 11.34
N THR A 151 9.49 -4.16 10.99
CA THR A 151 10.15 -5.21 10.24
C THR A 151 10.10 -4.94 8.74
N ILE A 152 11.25 -5.05 8.10
CA ILE A 152 11.38 -5.06 6.64
C ILE A 152 12.04 -6.39 6.27
N TYR A 153 11.38 -7.20 5.48
CA TYR A 153 11.94 -8.46 4.97
C TYR A 153 13.00 -8.16 3.89
N THR A 154 14.21 -7.94 4.33
CA THR A 154 15.35 -7.62 3.48
C THR A 154 16.65 -8.00 4.18
N GLY A 155 17.72 -8.15 3.39
CA GLY A 155 19.05 -8.50 3.93
C GLY A 155 19.54 -7.46 4.96
N SER A 156 20.07 -7.93 6.09
CA SER A 156 20.52 -7.10 7.22
C SER A 156 21.58 -6.06 6.84
N THR A 157 22.34 -6.28 5.78
CA THR A 157 23.39 -5.37 5.27
C THR A 157 22.84 -4.26 4.38
N LYS A 158 21.57 -4.30 3.97
CA LYS A 158 20.97 -3.28 3.12
C LYS A 158 20.85 -1.95 3.87
N THR A 159 21.02 -0.84 3.15
CA THR A 159 20.93 0.52 3.71
C THR A 159 19.50 1.04 3.90
N LYS A 160 18.51 0.29 3.45
CA LYS A 160 17.09 0.63 3.63
C LYS A 160 16.76 0.90 5.10
N ILE A 161 16.01 1.94 5.36
CA ILE A 161 15.54 2.33 6.70
C ILE A 161 14.03 2.43 6.80
N ALA A 162 13.34 2.36 5.67
CA ALA A 162 11.91 2.31 5.51
C ALA A 162 11.57 1.60 4.22
N GLU A 163 10.42 1.01 4.15
CA GLU A 163 9.83 0.38 2.96
C GLU A 163 8.34 0.70 2.90
N HIS A 164 7.64 0.15 1.95
CA HIS A 164 6.22 0.40 1.72
C HIS A 164 5.54 -0.84 1.13
N GLY A 165 4.20 -0.88 1.22
CA GLY A 165 3.39 -1.95 0.67
C GLY A 165 2.60 -2.70 1.73
N GLY A 166 2.98 -2.56 3.00
CA GLY A 166 2.25 -3.09 4.13
C GLY A 166 0.93 -2.36 4.41
N PHE A 167 0.15 -2.91 5.34
CA PHE A 167 -1.11 -2.33 5.80
C PHE A 167 -0.97 -1.53 7.09
N SER A 168 0.25 -1.31 7.55
CA SER A 168 0.48 -0.49 8.73
C SER A 168 -0.04 0.94 8.52
N PHE A 169 -0.39 1.60 9.61
CA PHE A 169 -0.83 3.00 9.55
C PHE A 169 0.20 3.90 8.85
N GLY A 170 1.49 3.63 9.03
CA GLY A 170 2.57 4.38 8.39
C GLY A 170 2.61 4.22 6.86
N ASP A 171 2.15 3.09 6.34
CA ASP A 171 2.17 2.78 4.91
C ASP A 171 0.90 3.24 4.21
N THR A 172 -0.23 3.23 4.90
CA THR A 172 -1.54 3.48 4.31
C THR A 172 -2.07 4.89 4.57
N ASN A 173 -1.63 5.57 5.65
CA ASN A 173 -2.12 6.90 5.99
C ASN A 173 -1.18 7.98 5.45
N VAL A 174 -1.59 8.61 4.37
CA VAL A 174 -0.83 9.67 3.68
C VAL A 174 -1.52 11.01 3.79
N GLY A 175 -0.73 12.08 3.71
CA GLY A 175 -1.27 13.44 3.64
C GLY A 175 -1.99 13.69 2.31
N LEU A 176 -3.08 14.44 2.36
CA LEU A 176 -3.78 14.93 1.18
C LEU A 176 -4.14 16.40 1.39
N ILE A 177 -3.62 17.27 0.54
CA ILE A 177 -3.88 18.71 0.57
C ILE A 177 -4.43 19.11 -0.79
N VAL A 178 -5.53 19.84 -0.80
CA VAL A 178 -6.10 20.43 -2.01
C VAL A 178 -6.11 21.95 -1.83
N SER A 179 -5.64 22.67 -2.82
CA SER A 179 -5.49 24.12 -2.77
C SER A 179 -5.94 24.78 -4.09
N ASN A 180 -6.76 25.78 -3.95
CA ASN A 180 -7.12 26.77 -4.97
C ASN A 180 -7.59 28.02 -4.24
N PRO A 181 -7.36 29.24 -4.73
CA PRO A 181 -7.82 30.49 -4.08
C PRO A 181 -9.32 30.56 -3.77
N ALA A 182 -10.14 29.88 -4.54
CA ALA A 182 -11.60 29.82 -4.31
C ALA A 182 -11.99 28.90 -3.15
N LEU A 183 -11.09 28.02 -2.70
CA LEU A 183 -11.35 27.12 -1.58
C LEU A 183 -11.05 27.81 -0.26
N GLY A 184 -12.02 27.79 0.66
CA GLY A 184 -11.81 28.21 2.04
C GLY A 184 -10.90 27.24 2.80
N GLN A 185 -10.25 27.72 3.86
CA GLN A 185 -9.45 26.87 4.73
C GLN A 185 -10.36 25.92 5.52
N LYS A 186 -10.19 24.62 5.33
CA LYS A 186 -10.98 23.57 5.97
C LYS A 186 -10.14 22.33 6.25
N VAL A 187 -10.37 21.68 7.38
CA VAL A 187 -9.85 20.34 7.67
C VAL A 187 -10.99 19.35 7.53
N VAL A 188 -10.88 18.45 6.55
CA VAL A 188 -11.84 17.38 6.32
C VAL A 188 -11.37 16.13 7.04
N LYS A 189 -12.20 15.61 7.97
CA LYS A 189 -11.88 14.41 8.76
C LYS A 189 -12.52 13.14 8.21
N THR A 190 -13.31 13.25 7.16
CA THR A 190 -13.87 12.10 6.45
C THR A 190 -12.74 11.28 5.84
N PRO A 191 -12.69 9.96 6.07
CA PRO A 191 -11.72 9.09 5.42
C PRO A 191 -11.86 9.16 3.89
N VAL A 192 -10.73 9.29 3.21
CA VAL A 192 -10.65 9.33 1.74
C VAL A 192 -9.57 8.38 1.24
N LEU A 193 -9.63 8.01 -0.03
CA LEU A 193 -8.66 7.14 -0.69
C LEU A 193 -7.89 7.94 -1.74
N THR A 194 -6.61 7.60 -1.92
CA THR A 194 -5.79 8.20 -2.98
C THR A 194 -6.33 7.90 -4.39
N SER A 195 -7.07 6.81 -4.56
CA SER A 195 -7.78 6.47 -5.81
C SER A 195 -8.83 7.54 -6.20
N GLN A 196 -9.37 8.31 -5.26
CA GLN A 196 -10.33 9.39 -5.53
C GLN A 196 -9.71 10.61 -6.22
N VAL A 197 -8.37 10.74 -6.20
CA VAL A 197 -7.66 11.88 -6.79
C VAL A 197 -7.90 11.97 -8.30
N ALA A 198 -7.83 10.85 -9.02
CA ALA A 198 -8.03 10.84 -10.47
C ALA A 198 -9.46 11.27 -10.86
N ALA A 199 -10.47 10.75 -10.18
CA ALA A 199 -11.87 11.15 -10.38
C ALA A 199 -12.07 12.64 -10.08
N THR A 200 -11.42 13.15 -9.02
CA THR A 200 -11.45 14.56 -8.63
C THR A 200 -10.82 15.47 -9.68
N ILE A 201 -9.71 15.04 -10.28
CA ILE A 201 -9.05 15.79 -11.37
C ILE A 201 -9.99 15.92 -12.58
N LEU A 202 -10.63 14.82 -13.00
CA LEU A 202 -11.57 14.87 -14.12
C LEU A 202 -12.73 15.83 -13.82
N LYS A 203 -13.32 15.72 -12.63
CA LYS A 203 -14.41 16.63 -12.21
C LYS A 203 -13.97 18.08 -12.21
N ALA A 204 -12.77 18.40 -11.72
CA ALA A 204 -12.23 19.76 -11.72
C ALA A 204 -11.99 20.31 -13.16
N LEU A 205 -11.75 19.43 -14.12
CA LEU A 205 -11.60 19.78 -15.53
C LEU A 205 -12.92 19.82 -16.31
N GLY A 206 -14.06 19.61 -15.64
CA GLY A 206 -15.37 19.54 -16.29
C GLY A 206 -15.61 18.27 -17.10
N ILE A 207 -14.79 17.23 -16.87
CA ILE A 207 -14.91 15.92 -17.51
C ILE A 207 -15.69 15.00 -16.59
N ASP A 208 -16.57 14.17 -17.14
CA ASP A 208 -17.32 13.19 -16.37
C ASP A 208 -16.35 12.16 -15.75
N PRO A 209 -16.27 12.03 -14.40
CA PRO A 209 -15.43 11.03 -13.76
C PRO A 209 -15.72 9.59 -14.21
N SER A 210 -16.92 9.29 -14.71
CA SER A 210 -17.28 7.97 -15.23
C SER A 210 -16.52 7.56 -16.49
N GLU A 211 -15.79 8.47 -17.13
CA GLU A 211 -14.83 8.12 -18.18
C GLU A 211 -13.71 7.20 -17.69
N LEU A 212 -13.40 7.24 -16.37
CA LEU A 212 -12.48 6.28 -15.76
C LEU A 212 -13.16 4.94 -15.54
N GLU A 213 -12.49 3.88 -15.98
CA GLU A 213 -12.96 2.51 -15.80
C GLU A 213 -13.08 2.13 -14.30
N SER A 214 -12.14 2.60 -13.46
CA SER A 214 -12.15 2.41 -12.01
C SER A 214 -13.39 3.04 -11.35
N VAL A 215 -13.83 4.20 -11.82
CA VAL A 215 -15.07 4.82 -11.32
C VAL A 215 -16.27 3.93 -11.63
N ARG A 216 -16.37 3.42 -12.86
CA ARG A 216 -17.49 2.55 -13.28
C ARG A 216 -17.48 1.17 -12.60
N LYS A 217 -16.29 0.57 -12.41
CA LYS A 217 -16.17 -0.80 -11.89
C LYS A 217 -16.05 -0.88 -10.38
N GLU A 218 -15.45 0.12 -9.76
CA GLU A 218 -15.08 0.08 -8.34
C GLU A 218 -15.89 1.10 -7.51
N GLY A 219 -16.71 1.93 -8.16
CA GLY A 219 -17.53 2.93 -7.47
C GLY A 219 -16.69 4.07 -6.86
N ILE A 220 -15.53 4.37 -7.45
CA ILE A 220 -14.67 5.45 -6.95
C ILE A 220 -15.38 6.78 -7.10
N THR A 221 -15.47 7.53 -6.01
CA THR A 221 -16.09 8.86 -5.97
C THR A 221 -15.03 9.96 -6.03
N VAL A 222 -15.45 11.20 -6.26
CA VAL A 222 -14.60 12.38 -6.09
C VAL A 222 -14.32 12.65 -4.61
N LEU A 223 -13.28 13.41 -4.30
CA LEU A 223 -13.01 13.87 -2.93
C LEU A 223 -14.17 14.71 -2.42
N PRO A 224 -14.63 14.49 -1.18
CA PRO A 224 -15.78 15.19 -0.62
C PRO A 224 -15.49 16.68 -0.37
N PHE A 225 -16.52 17.48 -0.38
CA PHE A 225 -16.51 18.91 -0.02
C PHE A 225 -15.69 19.84 -0.92
N LEU A 226 -15.28 19.40 -2.11
CA LEU A 226 -14.57 20.26 -3.06
C LEU A 226 -15.51 20.98 -4.04
N PHE A 227 -16.60 20.32 -4.40
CA PHE A 227 -17.53 20.79 -5.43
C PHE A 227 -18.93 21.10 -4.89
N ASP A 228 -19.12 20.99 -3.58
CA ASP A 228 -20.43 21.17 -2.89
C ASP A 228 -20.88 22.65 -2.81
N GLN A 229 -20.24 23.56 -3.53
CA GLN A 229 -20.70 24.95 -3.63
C GLN A 229 -21.98 25.10 -4.47
N ASP A 230 -22.38 24.06 -5.18
CA ASP A 230 -23.68 23.95 -5.84
C ASP A 230 -24.75 23.31 -4.96
N GLY A 231 -24.43 22.95 -3.73
CA GLY A 231 -25.30 22.31 -2.74
C GLY A 231 -26.12 23.31 -1.93
N LEU A 232 -26.79 24.21 -2.57
CA LEU A 232 -27.90 24.98 -1.98
C LEU A 232 -29.25 24.58 -2.59
N GLU A 233 -29.42 23.32 -2.94
CA GLU A 233 -30.73 22.76 -3.25
C GLU A 233 -30.76 21.29 -2.80
N ASP A 234 -31.03 21.09 -1.52
CA ASP A 234 -31.78 19.93 -1.01
C ASP A 234 -32.58 20.41 0.17
N GLU A 235 -33.78 20.92 -0.11
CA GLU A 235 -34.92 20.94 0.80
C GLU A 235 -35.59 19.54 0.81
#